data_bbf00188efcdf358029d78a4038fc93a
#
_entry.id   bbf00188efcdf358029d78a4038fc93a
#
_cell.length_a   1.000
_cell.length_b   1.000
_cell.length_c   1.000
_cell.angle_alpha   90.00
_cell.angle_beta   90.00
_cell.angle_gamma   90.00
#
_symmetry.space_group_name_H-M   'P 1'
#
loop_
_entity.id
_entity.type
_entity.pdbx_description
1 polymer ?
#
loop_
_entity_poly.entity_id
_entity_poly.type
_entity_poly.pdbx_seq_one_letter_code
_entity_poly.pdbx_strand_id
1 'polypeptide(L)'
;MPGTLNQALALHHLNLQSTLKRVAASHFGIVLDLVLRDTSALEACISALAPRRTYVIGVGCPLDVLEERERSRPDRGEGMARSQFGHPAYSRPYSMRLDTSTCSPEEGAQRIRSFINAQTE
;
A
#
# COMPACT_ATOMS: atom_id res chain seq x y z
N MET A 1 -11.72 -15.43 -18.89
CA MET A 1 -11.65 -16.69 -18.12
C MET A 1 -11.04 -16.42 -16.75
N PRO A 2 -11.69 -16.86 -15.66
CA PRO A 2 -11.20 -16.57 -14.30
C PRO A 2 -9.78 -17.08 -14.05
N GLY A 3 -9.45 -18.30 -14.51
CA GLY A 3 -8.11 -18.86 -14.34
C GLY A 3 -7.00 -18.04 -14.99
N THR A 4 -7.27 -17.51 -16.18
CA THR A 4 -6.30 -16.68 -16.91
C THR A 4 -5.97 -15.38 -16.16
N LEU A 5 -6.99 -14.73 -15.60
CA LEU A 5 -6.78 -13.52 -14.81
C LEU A 5 -5.94 -13.82 -13.56
N ASN A 6 -6.26 -14.89 -12.84
CA ASN A 6 -5.51 -15.27 -11.65
C ASN A 6 -4.05 -15.60 -11.97
N GLN A 7 -3.81 -16.27 -13.10
CA GLN A 7 -2.45 -16.56 -13.56
C GLN A 7 -1.67 -15.28 -13.89
N ALA A 8 -2.32 -14.33 -14.56
CA ALA A 8 -1.71 -13.05 -14.89
C ALA A 8 -1.35 -12.25 -13.62
N LEU A 9 -2.22 -12.26 -12.60
CA LEU A 9 -1.96 -11.58 -11.34
C LEU A 9 -0.82 -12.23 -10.57
N ALA A 10 -0.75 -13.56 -10.55
CA ALA A 10 0.34 -14.29 -9.90
C ALA A 10 1.68 -13.96 -10.55
N LEU A 11 1.72 -13.93 -11.89
CA LEU A 11 2.93 -13.56 -12.63
C LEU A 11 3.34 -12.12 -12.36
N HIS A 12 2.38 -11.21 -12.29
CA HIS A 12 2.65 -9.82 -11.94
C HIS A 12 3.30 -9.69 -10.56
N HIS A 13 2.81 -10.42 -9.56
CA HIS A 13 3.39 -10.41 -8.22
C HIS A 13 4.82 -10.95 -8.20
N LEU A 14 5.10 -12.01 -8.94
CA LEU A 14 6.45 -12.56 -9.06
C LEU A 14 7.40 -11.56 -9.72
N ASN A 15 6.96 -10.89 -10.77
CA ASN A 15 7.75 -9.87 -11.44
C ASN A 15 8.04 -8.68 -10.52
N LEU A 16 7.06 -8.26 -9.72
CA LEU A 16 7.23 -7.20 -8.75
C LEU A 16 8.29 -7.57 -7.71
N GLN A 17 8.21 -8.78 -7.16
CA GLN A 17 9.19 -9.25 -6.17
C GLN A 17 10.60 -9.29 -6.74
N SER A 18 10.78 -9.77 -7.98
CA SER A 18 12.07 -9.75 -8.67
C SER A 18 12.62 -8.35 -8.82
N THR A 19 11.75 -7.41 -9.23
CA THR A 19 12.13 -6.00 -9.37
C THR A 19 12.55 -5.41 -8.04
N LEU A 20 11.79 -5.67 -6.97
CA LEU A 20 12.10 -5.16 -5.63
C LEU A 20 13.45 -5.66 -5.14
N LYS A 21 13.80 -6.92 -5.37
CA LYS A 21 15.10 -7.47 -4.99
C LYS A 21 16.25 -6.73 -5.68
N ARG A 22 16.08 -6.40 -6.97
CA ARG A 22 17.10 -5.66 -7.72
C ARG A 22 17.24 -4.23 -7.22
N VAL A 23 16.13 -3.55 -6.98
CA VAL A 23 16.14 -2.16 -6.51
C VAL A 23 16.65 -2.09 -5.07
N ALA A 24 16.36 -3.10 -4.25
CA ALA A 24 16.85 -3.18 -2.88
C ALA A 24 18.38 -3.22 -2.80
N ALA A 25 19.03 -3.75 -3.82
CA ALA A 25 20.49 -3.78 -3.91
C ALA A 25 21.08 -2.44 -4.36
N SER A 26 20.26 -1.51 -4.80
CA SER A 26 20.70 -0.17 -5.25
C SER A 26 20.81 0.81 -4.07
N HIS A 27 21.31 2.01 -4.34
CA HIS A 27 21.40 3.08 -3.34
C HIS A 27 20.16 3.99 -3.34
N PHE A 28 19.18 3.72 -4.22
CA PHE A 28 17.99 4.56 -4.34
C PHE A 28 17.00 4.30 -3.23
N GLY A 29 16.30 5.34 -2.81
CA GLY A 29 15.12 5.18 -1.98
C GLY A 29 13.98 4.55 -2.77
N ILE A 30 13.13 3.79 -2.09
CA ILE A 30 12.01 3.09 -2.72
C ILE A 30 10.72 3.52 -2.03
N VAL A 31 9.73 3.95 -2.82
CA VAL A 31 8.35 4.13 -2.39
C VAL A 31 7.51 3.14 -3.17
N LEU A 32 6.80 2.28 -2.46
CA LEU A 32 5.96 1.26 -3.06
C LEU A 32 4.51 1.53 -2.67
N ASP A 33 3.67 1.78 -3.67
CA ASP A 33 2.24 1.99 -3.48
C ASP A 33 1.51 0.76 -4.00
N LEU A 34 0.77 0.10 -3.12
CA LEU A 34 0.10 -1.16 -3.42
C LEU A 34 -1.33 -1.18 -2.94
N VAL A 35 -2.18 -1.82 -3.74
CA VAL A 35 -3.48 -2.30 -3.28
C VAL A 35 -3.31 -3.77 -2.88
N LEU A 36 -3.60 -4.07 -1.63
CA LEU A 36 -3.40 -5.42 -1.10
C LEU A 36 -4.59 -6.31 -1.43
N ARG A 37 -4.29 -7.49 -1.98
CA ARG A 37 -5.29 -8.53 -2.24
C ARG A 37 -5.31 -9.57 -1.14
N ASP A 38 -4.15 -9.83 -0.54
CA ASP A 38 -4.01 -10.74 0.59
C ASP A 38 -2.80 -10.34 1.43
N THR A 39 -2.73 -10.89 2.62
CA THR A 39 -1.64 -10.58 3.55
C THR A 39 -0.29 -11.06 3.04
N SER A 40 -0.26 -12.19 2.35
CA SER A 40 1.00 -12.77 1.89
C SER A 40 1.69 -11.93 0.82
N ALA A 41 0.94 -11.20 0.00
CA ALA A 41 1.50 -10.32 -1.03
C ALA A 41 2.37 -9.22 -0.41
N LEU A 42 1.89 -8.58 0.66
CA LEU A 42 2.65 -7.54 1.35
C LEU A 42 3.89 -8.13 2.04
N GLU A 43 3.74 -9.26 2.73
CA GLU A 43 4.87 -9.88 3.42
C GLU A 43 5.96 -10.32 2.43
N ALA A 44 5.55 -10.80 1.25
CA ALA A 44 6.49 -11.15 0.19
C ALA A 44 7.26 -9.91 -0.33
N CYS A 45 6.59 -8.77 -0.45
CA CYS A 45 7.24 -7.51 -0.85
C CYS A 45 8.25 -7.06 0.21
N ILE A 46 7.88 -7.11 1.48
CA ILE A 46 8.77 -6.74 2.59
C ILE A 46 10.01 -7.65 2.58
N SER A 47 9.83 -8.96 2.41
CA SER A 47 10.93 -9.91 2.33
C SER A 47 11.85 -9.64 1.15
N ALA A 48 11.29 -9.24 0.00
CA ALA A 48 12.06 -8.92 -1.18
C ALA A 48 12.93 -7.67 -1.00
N LEU A 49 12.54 -6.77 -0.09
CA LEU A 49 13.29 -5.54 0.21
C LEU A 49 14.39 -5.75 1.25
N ALA A 50 14.42 -6.90 1.93
CA ALA A 50 15.44 -7.17 2.93
C ALA A 50 16.86 -7.20 2.27
N PRO A 51 17.91 -6.75 2.97
CA PRO A 51 17.94 -6.31 4.37
C PRO A 51 17.62 -4.83 4.60
N ARG A 52 17.08 -4.12 3.63
CA ARG A 52 16.76 -2.70 3.77
C ARG A 52 15.66 -2.49 4.81
N ARG A 53 15.80 -1.39 5.57
CA ARG A 53 14.76 -1.00 6.52
C ARG A 53 13.52 -0.57 5.76
N THR A 54 12.37 -1.17 6.09
CA THR A 54 11.11 -0.93 5.42
C THR A 54 10.08 -0.41 6.43
N TYR A 55 9.43 0.70 6.10
CA TYR A 55 8.32 1.24 6.88
C TYR A 55 7.04 0.99 6.12
N VAL A 56 6.04 0.50 6.81
CA VAL A 56 4.72 0.23 6.25
C VAL A 56 3.76 1.30 6.76
N ILE A 57 3.29 2.15 5.86
CA ILE A 57 2.42 3.27 6.17
C ILE A 57 0.99 2.89 5.79
N GLY A 58 0.11 2.88 6.78
CA GLY A 58 -1.31 2.66 6.54
C GLY A 58 -1.99 3.99 6.22
N VAL A 59 -2.52 4.11 5.01
CA VAL A 59 -3.23 5.32 4.57
C VAL A 59 -4.71 4.97 4.43
N GLY A 60 -5.54 5.64 5.20
CA GLY A 60 -6.97 5.33 5.20
C GLY A 60 -7.82 6.49 5.66
N CYS A 61 -9.12 6.26 5.71
CA CYS A 61 -10.10 7.19 6.26
C CYS A 61 -11.39 6.44 6.57
N PRO A 62 -12.37 7.08 7.27
CA PRO A 62 -13.64 6.42 7.56
C PRO A 62 -14.37 5.97 6.28
N LEU A 63 -15.15 4.91 6.39
CA LEU A 63 -15.83 4.30 5.24
C LEU A 63 -16.74 5.28 4.51
N ASP A 64 -17.49 6.11 5.23
CA ASP A 64 -18.38 7.09 4.62
C ASP A 64 -17.63 8.08 3.74
N VAL A 65 -16.44 8.50 4.16
CA VAL A 65 -15.57 9.39 3.37
C VAL A 65 -15.06 8.65 2.13
N LEU A 66 -14.66 7.39 2.28
CA LEU A 66 -14.20 6.57 1.15
C LEU A 66 -15.29 6.38 0.10
N GLU A 67 -16.50 6.08 0.55
CA GLU A 67 -17.63 5.89 -0.36
C GLU A 67 -18.00 7.18 -1.11
N GLU A 68 -17.92 8.33 -0.44
CA GLU A 68 -18.17 9.61 -1.08
C GLU A 68 -17.09 9.93 -2.12
N ARG A 69 -15.82 9.70 -1.79
CA ARG A 69 -14.72 9.88 -2.75
C ARG A 69 -14.87 8.97 -3.96
N GLU A 70 -15.31 7.74 -3.74
CA GLU A 70 -15.55 6.79 -4.82
C GLU A 70 -16.65 7.27 -5.76
N ARG A 71 -17.75 7.81 -5.21
CA ARG A 71 -18.84 8.37 -6.01
C ARG A 71 -18.40 9.57 -6.86
N SER A 72 -17.39 10.30 -6.39
CA SER A 72 -16.84 11.46 -7.12
C SER A 72 -15.87 11.05 -8.24
N ARG A 73 -15.53 9.78 -8.36
CA ARG A 73 -14.60 9.27 -9.37
C ARG A 73 -15.34 8.37 -10.35
N PRO A 74 -15.56 8.85 -11.61
CA PRO A 74 -16.30 8.06 -12.59
C PRO A 74 -15.55 6.82 -13.10
N ASP A 75 -14.25 6.75 -12.89
CA ASP A 75 -13.38 5.65 -13.32
C ASP A 75 -13.38 4.47 -12.35
N ARG A 76 -14.08 4.55 -11.21
CA ARG A 76 -14.14 3.48 -10.21
C ARG A 76 -15.54 2.90 -10.11
N GLY A 77 -15.60 1.56 -9.99
CA GLY A 77 -16.86 0.87 -9.74
C GLY A 77 -17.37 1.09 -8.33
N GLU A 78 -18.69 1.20 -8.19
CA GLU A 78 -19.32 1.32 -6.88
C GLU A 78 -19.07 0.06 -6.03
N GLY A 79 -18.88 0.26 -4.74
CA GLY A 79 -18.70 -0.84 -3.78
C GLY A 79 -17.25 -1.29 -3.60
N MET A 80 -16.31 -0.78 -4.39
CA MET A 80 -14.90 -1.14 -4.24
C MET A 80 -14.34 -0.70 -2.89
N ALA A 81 -14.64 0.53 -2.47
CA ALA A 81 -14.19 1.05 -1.18
C ALA A 81 -14.73 0.19 -0.03
N ARG A 82 -16.01 -0.17 -0.07
CA ARG A 82 -16.64 -1.01 0.95
C ARG A 82 -16.03 -2.41 0.96
N SER A 83 -15.75 -2.99 -0.19
CA SER A 83 -15.15 -4.32 -0.28
C SER A 83 -13.74 -4.39 0.27
N GLN A 84 -12.98 -3.30 0.16
CA GLN A 84 -11.61 -3.22 0.66
C GLN A 84 -11.56 -2.82 2.14
N PHE A 85 -12.53 -2.04 2.61
CA PHE A 85 -12.58 -1.58 3.98
C PHE A 85 -12.76 -2.77 4.94
N GLY A 86 -11.85 -2.90 5.90
CA GLY A 86 -11.86 -4.02 6.83
C GLY A 86 -11.40 -5.35 6.27
N HIS A 87 -10.90 -5.36 5.03
CA HIS A 87 -10.35 -6.58 4.45
C HIS A 87 -9.17 -7.08 5.29
N PRO A 88 -9.07 -8.41 5.56
CA PRO A 88 -8.00 -8.96 6.39
C PRO A 88 -6.58 -8.59 5.96
N ALA A 89 -6.34 -8.35 4.66
CA ALA A 89 -5.03 -7.94 4.16
C ALA A 89 -4.55 -6.62 4.78
N TYR A 90 -5.47 -5.75 5.21
CA TYR A 90 -5.15 -4.48 5.84
C TYR A 90 -5.13 -4.57 7.37
N SER A 91 -5.47 -5.71 7.96
CA SER A 91 -5.48 -5.92 9.40
C SER A 91 -4.10 -6.41 9.86
N ARG A 92 -3.18 -5.47 9.99
CA ARG A 92 -1.80 -5.75 10.39
C ARG A 92 -1.21 -4.56 11.15
N PRO A 93 -0.11 -4.75 11.89
CA PRO A 93 0.61 -3.62 12.46
C PRO A 93 1.23 -2.75 11.37
N TYR A 94 1.13 -1.43 11.56
CA TYR A 94 1.76 -0.45 10.67
C TYR A 94 2.82 0.33 11.44
N SER A 95 3.84 0.78 10.73
CA SER A 95 4.85 1.69 11.31
C SER A 95 4.23 3.02 11.65
N MET A 96 3.29 3.48 10.83
CA MET A 96 2.54 4.73 11.01
C MET A 96 1.18 4.59 10.32
N ARG A 97 0.16 5.22 10.87
CA ARG A 97 -1.15 5.33 10.23
C ARG A 97 -1.47 6.78 9.93
N LEU A 98 -2.07 7.02 8.79
CA LEU A 98 -2.47 8.35 8.34
C LEU A 98 -3.95 8.34 8.00
N ASP A 99 -4.72 9.25 8.59
CA ASP A 99 -6.13 9.46 8.26
C ASP A 99 -6.23 10.63 7.28
N THR A 100 -6.57 10.33 6.03
CA THR A 100 -6.64 11.34 4.97
C THR A 100 -7.89 12.22 5.04
N SER A 101 -8.83 11.91 5.94
CA SER A 101 -9.98 12.79 6.18
C SER A 101 -9.64 13.98 7.07
N THR A 102 -8.52 13.93 7.80
CA THR A 102 -8.11 14.95 8.78
C THR A 102 -6.92 15.78 8.33
N CYS A 103 -6.34 15.49 7.17
CA CYS A 103 -5.19 16.24 6.67
C CYS A 103 -5.22 16.34 5.15
N SER A 104 -4.57 17.37 4.62
CA SER A 104 -4.36 17.50 3.18
C SER A 104 -3.27 16.51 2.71
N PRO A 105 -3.16 16.25 1.39
CA PRO A 105 -2.08 15.43 0.87
C PRO A 105 -0.70 15.96 1.26
N GLU A 106 -0.50 17.26 1.25
CA GLU A 106 0.75 17.91 1.63
C GLU A 106 1.08 17.71 3.11
N GLU A 107 0.09 17.87 3.97
CA GLU A 107 0.25 17.62 5.41
C GLU A 107 0.55 16.16 5.68
N GLY A 108 -0.13 15.24 4.98
CA GLY A 108 0.12 13.80 5.09
C GLY A 108 1.54 13.44 4.68
N ALA A 109 2.01 13.99 3.57
CA ALA A 109 3.37 13.77 3.10
C ALA A 109 4.41 14.27 4.10
N GLN A 110 4.17 15.45 4.69
CA GLN A 110 5.07 16.00 5.71
C GLN A 110 5.10 15.13 6.97
N ARG A 111 3.97 14.61 7.41
CA ARG A 111 3.90 13.71 8.56
C ARG A 111 4.70 12.44 8.33
N ILE A 112 4.58 11.85 7.14
CA ILE A 112 5.34 10.66 6.77
C ILE A 112 6.83 10.97 6.76
N ARG A 113 7.23 12.07 6.15
CA ARG A 113 8.63 12.49 6.08
C ARG A 113 9.21 12.71 7.48
N SER A 114 8.48 13.40 8.35
CA SER A 114 8.92 13.64 9.72
C SER A 114 9.08 12.34 10.50
N PHE A 115 8.14 11.40 10.33
CA PHE A 115 8.23 10.09 10.95
C PHE A 115 9.50 9.34 10.51
N ILE A 116 9.75 9.29 9.21
CA ILE A 116 10.92 8.57 8.66
C ILE A 116 12.22 9.22 9.14
N ASN A 117 12.30 10.55 9.12
CA ASN A 117 13.49 11.26 9.59
C ASN A 117 13.77 10.99 11.08
N ALA A 118 12.72 10.90 11.89
CA ALA A 118 12.87 10.59 13.31
C ALA A 118 13.42 9.18 13.55
N GLN A 119 13.13 8.24 12.65
CA GLN A 119 13.62 6.86 12.75
C GLN A 119 15.07 6.70 12.33
N THR A 120 15.59 7.64 11.55
CA THR A 120 16.95 7.55 11.01
C THR A 120 17.99 8.29 11.85
N GLU A 121 17.56 9.01 12.86
CA GLU A 121 18.43 9.75 13.80
C GLU A 121 18.97 8.87 14.93
#